data_fa266d5821f0ce6a416f79389c7f6da4
#
_entry.id   fa266d5821f0ce6a416f79389c7f6da4
#
_cell.length_a   1.000
_cell.length_b   1.000
_cell.length_c   1.000
_cell.angle_alpha   90.00
_cell.angle_beta   90.00
_cell.angle_gamma   90.00
#
_symmetry.space_group_name_H-M   'P 1'
#
loop_
_entity.id
_entity.type
_entity.pdbx_description
1 polymer ?
#
loop_
_entity_poly.entity_id
_entity_poly.type
_entity_poly.pdbx_seq_one_letter_code
_entity_poly.pdbx_strand_id
1 'polypeptide(L)'
;TIPFDLPVAPSQLARSPDFLVSQAGIAETAFGQGQLLVTPLQMALVATAVVRDGTIPQPYVVEEIRRPNGSTVERHRPTTWRRAFSDATARALRDLMVWSVEHGYAQGARIEGATVGGKTGTAEVGNQPPHAWFLGFAEHNGRRIVVAVVIEHGGSGAQVALPVGRALLEAALNGA
;
A
#
# COMPACT_ATOMS: atom_id res chain seq x y z
N THR A 1 16.66 -0.57 1.84
CA THR A 1 16.27 -0.62 0.42
C THR A 1 15.33 -1.80 0.20
N ILE A 2 14.29 -1.62 -0.59
CA ILE A 2 13.37 -2.70 -0.98
C ILE A 2 14.12 -3.61 -1.97
N PRO A 3 14.19 -4.95 -1.77
CA PRO A 3 14.77 -5.88 -2.73
C PRO A 3 13.77 -6.10 -3.88
N PHE A 4 13.95 -5.38 -4.96
CA PHE A 4 13.05 -5.38 -6.12
C PHE A 4 13.84 -5.45 -7.41
N ASP A 5 13.26 -6.04 -8.45
CA ASP A 5 13.93 -6.27 -9.75
C ASP A 5 14.22 -4.97 -10.52
N LEU A 6 13.53 -3.89 -10.14
CA LEU A 6 13.68 -2.58 -10.78
C LEU A 6 14.24 -1.55 -9.77
N PRO A 7 14.94 -0.52 -10.24
CA PRO A 7 15.37 0.58 -9.38
C PRO A 7 14.17 1.26 -8.73
N VAL A 8 14.23 1.46 -7.41
CA VAL A 8 13.19 2.15 -6.64
C VAL A 8 13.81 3.22 -5.76
N ALA A 9 13.13 4.37 -5.66
CA ALA A 9 13.52 5.40 -4.73
C ALA A 9 13.28 4.94 -3.28
N PRO A 10 14.19 5.21 -2.34
CA PRO A 10 13.95 4.91 -0.94
C PRO A 10 12.88 5.84 -0.35
N SER A 11 12.04 5.28 0.53
CA SER A 11 11.21 6.11 1.42
C SER A 11 12.10 6.77 2.47
N GLN A 12 11.67 7.93 2.95
CA GLN A 12 12.39 8.74 3.93
C GLN A 12 11.51 8.98 5.15
N LEU A 13 11.99 8.63 6.33
CA LEU A 13 11.26 8.87 7.57
C LEU A 13 11.35 10.34 8.02
N ALA A 14 12.53 10.93 7.91
CA ALA A 14 12.81 12.35 8.15
C ALA A 14 14.04 12.79 7.35
N ARG A 15 14.18 14.09 7.08
CA ARG A 15 15.38 14.67 6.45
C ARG A 15 16.54 14.76 7.46
N SER A 16 16.20 15.01 8.74
CA SER A 16 17.16 15.10 9.83
C SER A 16 16.70 14.24 11.00
N PRO A 17 17.61 13.52 11.67
CA PRO A 17 17.31 12.80 12.92
C PRO A 17 16.71 13.72 13.99
N ASP A 18 17.12 14.97 14.06
CA ASP A 18 16.66 15.95 15.05
C ASP A 18 15.15 16.23 14.96
N PHE A 19 14.56 16.06 13.76
CA PHE A 19 13.10 16.20 13.60
C PHE A 19 12.35 15.18 14.44
N LEU A 20 12.84 13.95 14.53
CA LEU A 20 12.21 12.85 15.28
C LEU A 20 12.52 12.87 16.80
N VAL A 21 13.31 13.82 17.28
CA VAL A 21 13.54 14.04 18.71
C VAL A 21 12.46 14.96 19.30
N SER A 22 11.86 15.82 18.49
CA SER A 22 10.79 16.71 18.93
C SER A 22 9.45 15.98 19.04
N GLN A 23 8.65 16.32 20.05
CA GLN A 23 7.30 15.76 20.22
C GLN A 23 6.41 16.05 18.99
N ALA A 24 6.51 17.25 18.43
CA ALA A 24 5.79 17.65 17.23
C ALA A 24 6.18 16.80 16.02
N GLY A 25 7.47 16.61 15.76
CA GLY A 25 7.97 15.79 14.65
C GLY A 25 7.58 14.32 14.77
N ILE A 26 7.59 13.77 15.99
CA ILE A 26 7.08 12.41 16.25
C ILE A 26 5.59 12.33 15.95
N ALA A 27 4.80 13.28 16.47
CA ALA A 27 3.36 13.33 16.25
C ALA A 27 3.01 13.47 14.76
N GLU A 28 3.63 14.42 14.04
CA GLU A 28 3.42 14.60 12.60
C GLU A 28 3.75 13.33 11.81
N THR A 29 4.88 12.69 12.10
CA THR A 29 5.29 11.44 11.46
C THR A 29 4.29 10.31 11.74
N ALA A 30 3.76 10.23 12.96
CA ALA A 30 2.85 9.16 13.38
C ALA A 30 1.53 9.14 12.62
N PHE A 31 1.04 10.30 12.15
CA PHE A 31 -0.16 10.36 11.30
C PHE A 31 0.15 10.60 9.80
N GLY A 32 1.41 10.44 9.39
CA GLY A 32 1.79 10.45 7.97
C GLY A 32 2.03 11.83 7.38
N GLN A 33 2.46 12.80 8.18
CA GLN A 33 2.78 14.17 7.78
C GLN A 33 4.24 14.53 8.11
N GLY A 34 4.55 15.80 8.13
CA GLY A 34 5.87 16.33 8.46
C GLY A 34 6.90 16.06 7.35
N GLN A 35 8.00 15.40 7.71
CA GLN A 35 9.09 15.11 6.77
C GLN A 35 9.05 13.69 6.19
N LEU A 36 7.98 12.93 6.49
CA LEU A 36 7.81 11.56 5.97
C LEU A 36 7.55 11.59 4.45
N LEU A 37 8.38 10.87 3.70
CA LEU A 37 8.19 10.64 2.27
C LEU A 37 8.13 9.15 1.99
N VAL A 38 7.06 8.70 1.35
CA VAL A 38 6.84 7.29 1.03
C VAL A 38 6.58 7.09 -0.45
N THR A 39 7.05 5.98 -1.00
CA THR A 39 6.72 5.59 -2.36
C THR A 39 5.42 4.78 -2.39
N PRO A 40 4.65 4.79 -3.50
CA PRO A 40 3.50 3.90 -3.67
C PRO A 40 3.85 2.42 -3.45
N LEU A 41 5.00 1.98 -3.93
CA LEU A 41 5.46 0.60 -3.71
C LEU A 41 5.64 0.29 -2.22
N GLN A 42 6.25 1.20 -1.45
CA GLN A 42 6.41 1.02 0.00
C GLN A 42 5.04 0.88 0.68
N MET A 43 4.06 1.70 0.28
CA MET A 43 2.72 1.65 0.85
C MET A 43 1.95 0.39 0.42
N ALA A 44 2.10 -0.07 -0.82
CA ALA A 44 1.55 -1.35 -1.25
C ALA A 44 2.13 -2.52 -0.43
N LEU A 45 3.42 -2.50 -0.11
CA LEU A 45 4.06 -3.51 0.75
C LEU A 45 3.54 -3.44 2.20
N VAL A 46 3.24 -2.25 2.73
CA VAL A 46 2.58 -2.09 4.04
C VAL A 46 1.18 -2.71 4.01
N ALA A 47 0.37 -2.44 2.98
CA ALA A 47 -0.95 -3.06 2.81
C ALA A 47 -0.84 -4.58 2.65
N THR A 48 0.20 -5.07 1.97
CA THR A 48 0.48 -6.50 1.85
C THR A 48 0.74 -7.13 3.23
N ALA A 49 1.48 -6.46 4.12
CA ALA A 49 1.69 -6.95 5.48
C ALA A 49 0.37 -7.06 6.27
N VAL A 50 -0.59 -6.15 6.04
CA VAL A 50 -1.91 -6.20 6.69
C VAL A 50 -2.66 -7.49 6.33
N VAL A 51 -2.66 -7.89 5.05
CA VAL A 51 -3.40 -9.08 4.56
C VAL A 51 -2.57 -10.37 4.63
N ARG A 52 -1.32 -10.32 5.09
CA ARG A 52 -0.40 -11.45 5.21
C ARG A 52 0.15 -11.63 6.62
N ASP A 53 -0.68 -11.43 7.64
CA ASP A 53 -0.35 -11.65 9.05
C ASP A 53 0.96 -10.96 9.47
N GLY A 54 1.17 -9.73 9.01
CA GLY A 54 2.32 -8.89 9.34
C GLY A 54 3.59 -9.17 8.53
N THR A 55 3.55 -10.09 7.55
CA THR A 55 4.71 -10.42 6.72
C THR A 55 4.68 -9.73 5.36
N ILE A 56 5.84 -9.29 4.90
CA ILE A 56 6.05 -8.71 3.57
C ILE A 56 6.84 -9.71 2.73
N PRO A 57 6.29 -10.20 1.60
CA PRO A 57 7.06 -10.99 0.65
C PRO A 57 8.09 -10.12 -0.06
N GLN A 58 9.14 -10.72 -0.59
CA GLN A 58 10.02 -10.02 -1.51
C GLN A 58 9.23 -9.69 -2.79
N PRO A 59 9.10 -8.39 -3.14
CA PRO A 59 8.41 -8.01 -4.37
C PRO A 59 9.26 -8.34 -5.59
N TYR A 60 8.60 -8.69 -6.70
CA TYR A 60 9.23 -8.98 -7.98
C TYR A 60 8.27 -8.65 -9.13
N VAL A 61 8.81 -8.47 -10.33
CA VAL A 61 8.06 -8.33 -11.58
C VAL A 61 8.50 -9.35 -12.62
N VAL A 62 9.69 -9.95 -12.47
CA VAL A 62 10.19 -11.02 -13.33
C VAL A 62 9.89 -12.36 -12.69
N GLU A 63 8.86 -13.05 -13.17
CA GLU A 63 8.51 -14.38 -12.66
C GLU A 63 9.45 -15.46 -13.17
N GLU A 64 9.79 -15.40 -14.46
CA GLU A 64 10.60 -16.45 -15.10
C GLU A 64 11.42 -15.88 -16.25
N ILE A 65 12.65 -16.39 -16.37
CA ILE A 65 13.54 -16.15 -17.51
C ILE A 65 13.66 -17.45 -18.31
N ARG A 66 13.35 -17.38 -19.60
CA ARG A 66 13.43 -18.54 -20.52
C ARG A 66 14.46 -18.34 -21.63
N ARG A 67 15.04 -19.42 -22.10
CA ARG A 67 15.85 -19.45 -23.35
C ARG A 67 14.94 -19.41 -24.58
N PRO A 68 15.48 -19.09 -25.76
CA PRO A 68 14.71 -19.16 -27.01
C PRO A 68 14.10 -20.53 -27.33
N ASN A 69 14.69 -21.61 -26.81
CA ASN A 69 14.16 -22.98 -26.96
C ASN A 69 13.06 -23.33 -25.93
N GLY A 70 12.59 -22.35 -25.12
CA GLY A 70 11.55 -22.53 -24.13
C GLY A 70 12.00 -23.07 -22.77
N SER A 71 13.27 -23.50 -22.62
CA SER A 71 13.75 -24.01 -21.33
C SER A 71 13.92 -22.87 -20.31
N THR A 72 13.50 -23.13 -19.08
CA THR A 72 13.63 -22.17 -17.96
C THR A 72 15.11 -22.01 -17.59
N VAL A 73 15.57 -20.78 -17.51
CA VAL A 73 16.88 -20.40 -16.96
C VAL A 73 16.77 -20.16 -15.46
N GLU A 74 15.77 -19.37 -15.09
CA GLU A 74 15.53 -18.95 -13.71
C GLU A 74 14.03 -18.77 -13.51
N ARG A 75 13.55 -19.14 -12.32
CA ARG A 75 12.18 -18.87 -11.88
C ARG A 75 12.21 -18.29 -10.49
N HIS A 76 11.51 -17.17 -10.30
CA HIS A 76 11.36 -16.55 -9.00
C HIS A 76 10.67 -17.52 -8.02
N ARG A 77 11.24 -17.64 -6.82
CA ARG A 77 10.64 -18.38 -5.70
C ARG A 77 10.15 -17.39 -4.65
N PRO A 78 8.85 -17.36 -4.34
CA PRO A 78 8.33 -16.46 -3.32
C PRO A 78 9.06 -16.65 -1.98
N THR A 79 9.61 -15.58 -1.45
CA THR A 79 10.30 -15.55 -0.16
C THR A 79 9.72 -14.45 0.71
N THR A 80 9.84 -14.55 2.03
CA THR A 80 9.50 -13.47 2.94
C THR A 80 10.71 -12.55 3.08
N TRP A 81 10.53 -11.29 2.71
CA TRP A 81 11.55 -10.27 2.90
C TRP A 81 11.69 -9.86 4.36
N ARG A 82 10.55 -9.56 5.02
CA ARG A 82 10.54 -9.18 6.44
C ARG A 82 9.18 -9.36 7.10
N ARG A 83 9.19 -9.33 8.42
CA ARG A 83 7.99 -9.10 9.23
C ARG A 83 7.93 -7.62 9.63
N ALA A 84 6.82 -6.95 9.32
CA ALA A 84 6.61 -5.53 9.65
C ALA A 84 6.01 -5.37 11.06
N PHE A 85 5.07 -6.25 11.43
CA PHE A 85 4.37 -6.23 12.73
C PHE A 85 3.84 -7.62 13.10
N SER A 86 3.27 -7.75 14.29
CA SER A 86 2.71 -9.01 14.77
C SER A 86 1.42 -9.40 14.02
N ASP A 87 1.05 -10.67 14.06
CA ASP A 87 -0.21 -11.19 13.52
C ASP A 87 -1.42 -10.49 14.17
N ALA A 88 -1.36 -10.22 15.47
CA ALA A 88 -2.43 -9.51 16.17
C ALA A 88 -2.59 -8.07 15.65
N THR A 89 -1.48 -7.37 15.42
CA THR A 89 -1.50 -6.02 14.82
C THR A 89 -2.03 -6.06 13.38
N ALA A 90 -1.62 -7.06 12.60
CA ALA A 90 -2.11 -7.23 11.23
C ALA A 90 -3.63 -7.40 11.18
N ARG A 91 -4.17 -8.31 12.02
CA ARG A 91 -5.63 -8.52 12.12
C ARG A 91 -6.36 -7.25 12.55
N ALA A 92 -5.89 -6.57 13.59
CA ALA A 92 -6.51 -5.33 14.04
C ALA A 92 -6.53 -4.24 12.94
N LEU A 93 -5.43 -4.07 12.21
CA LEU A 93 -5.36 -3.13 11.08
C LEU A 93 -6.30 -3.55 9.94
N ARG A 94 -6.34 -4.84 9.61
CA ARG A 94 -7.26 -5.37 8.60
C ARG A 94 -8.72 -5.08 8.96
N ASP A 95 -9.12 -5.38 10.19
CA ASP A 95 -10.48 -5.17 10.66
C ASP A 95 -10.86 -3.67 10.65
N LEU A 96 -9.96 -2.79 11.06
CA LEU A 96 -10.14 -1.34 10.98
C LEU A 96 -10.27 -0.83 9.54
N MET A 97 -9.48 -1.38 8.61
CA MET A 97 -9.56 -1.01 7.19
C MET A 97 -10.85 -1.51 6.54
N VAL A 98 -11.32 -2.71 6.90
CA VAL A 98 -12.62 -3.24 6.47
C VAL A 98 -13.75 -2.37 7.05
N TRP A 99 -13.70 -2.09 8.35
CA TRP A 99 -14.68 -1.22 9.00
C TRP A 99 -14.76 0.17 8.32
N SER A 100 -13.61 0.74 7.91
CA SER A 100 -13.57 2.02 7.19
C SER A 100 -14.31 1.98 5.85
N VAL A 101 -14.30 0.83 5.16
CA VAL A 101 -15.07 0.63 3.92
C VAL A 101 -16.54 0.34 4.21
N GLU A 102 -16.85 -0.31 5.31
CA GLU A 102 -18.24 -0.61 5.66
C GLU A 102 -18.98 0.59 6.27
N HIS A 103 -18.30 1.41 7.08
CA HIS A 103 -18.95 2.43 7.91
C HIS A 103 -18.27 3.79 7.89
N GLY A 104 -17.02 3.88 7.38
CA GLY A 104 -16.19 5.07 7.46
C GLY A 104 -16.07 5.84 6.15
N TYR A 105 -14.97 6.57 6.00
CA TYR A 105 -14.69 7.45 4.85
C TYR A 105 -14.32 6.72 3.56
N ALA A 106 -14.11 5.39 3.60
CA ALA A 106 -13.73 4.60 2.44
C ALA A 106 -14.91 3.81 1.83
N GLN A 107 -16.18 4.13 2.14
CA GLN A 107 -17.37 3.40 1.66
C GLN A 107 -17.45 3.28 0.14
N GLY A 108 -16.96 4.29 -0.59
CA GLY A 108 -16.90 4.26 -2.05
C GLY A 108 -16.00 3.16 -2.62
N ALA A 109 -15.19 2.48 -1.81
CA ALA A 109 -14.34 1.38 -2.23
C ALA A 109 -15.03 0.00 -2.20
N ARG A 110 -16.29 -0.11 -1.79
CA ARG A 110 -17.03 -1.38 -1.75
C ARG A 110 -17.06 -2.05 -3.12
N ILE A 111 -16.82 -3.37 -3.13
CA ILE A 111 -16.95 -4.24 -4.30
C ILE A 111 -17.86 -5.39 -3.89
N GLU A 112 -18.92 -5.64 -4.66
CA GLU A 112 -19.86 -6.70 -4.38
C GLU A 112 -19.18 -8.07 -4.41
N GLY A 113 -19.51 -8.91 -3.42
CA GLY A 113 -18.94 -10.26 -3.29
C GLY A 113 -17.51 -10.33 -2.77
N ALA A 114 -16.84 -9.19 -2.52
CA ALA A 114 -15.48 -9.16 -2.00
C ALA A 114 -15.39 -8.52 -0.60
N THR A 115 -14.46 -8.98 0.22
CA THR A 115 -14.05 -8.26 1.43
C THR A 115 -13.06 -7.17 1.03
N VAL A 116 -13.42 -5.91 1.24
CA VAL A 116 -12.56 -4.76 0.90
C VAL A 116 -12.18 -4.00 2.16
N GLY A 117 -10.90 -3.71 2.30
CA GLY A 117 -10.39 -2.81 3.32
C GLY A 117 -9.70 -1.61 2.69
N GLY A 118 -9.83 -0.43 3.29
CA GLY A 118 -9.27 0.78 2.71
C GLY A 118 -8.98 1.90 3.71
N LYS A 119 -7.99 2.72 3.36
CA LYS A 119 -7.64 3.97 4.06
C LYS A 119 -7.40 5.07 3.04
N THR A 120 -8.16 6.13 3.13
CA THR A 120 -7.92 7.37 2.37
C THR A 120 -6.90 8.24 3.09
N GLY A 121 -6.14 9.02 2.33
CA GLY A 121 -5.18 10.00 2.85
C GLY A 121 -5.25 11.30 2.06
N THR A 122 -4.96 12.39 2.74
CA THR A 122 -4.82 13.72 2.16
C THR A 122 -3.52 14.27 2.72
N ALA A 123 -2.44 14.22 1.92
CA ALA A 123 -1.11 14.61 2.36
C ALA A 123 -0.85 16.07 1.97
N GLU A 124 -0.76 16.94 2.94
CA GLU A 124 -0.54 18.36 2.72
C GLU A 124 0.86 18.66 2.18
N VAL A 125 0.93 19.60 1.24
CA VAL A 125 2.17 20.00 0.54
C VAL A 125 2.27 21.52 0.55
N GLY A 126 2.65 22.09 1.68
CA GLY A 126 2.82 23.53 1.82
C GLY A 126 1.62 24.32 1.27
N ASN A 127 1.86 25.22 0.32
CA ASN A 127 0.82 26.06 -0.30
C ASN A 127 0.22 25.44 -1.59
N GLN A 128 0.53 24.18 -1.89
CA GLN A 128 -0.01 23.48 -3.06
C GLN A 128 -1.24 22.64 -2.65
N PRO A 129 -2.12 22.27 -3.58
CA PRO A 129 -3.15 21.27 -3.29
C PRO A 129 -2.53 20.00 -2.73
N PRO A 130 -3.15 19.35 -1.73
CA PRO A 130 -2.60 18.16 -1.12
C PRO A 130 -2.54 16.99 -2.10
N HIS A 131 -1.66 16.02 -1.84
CA HIS A 131 -1.67 14.74 -2.55
C HIS A 131 -2.81 13.86 -2.06
N ALA A 132 -3.62 13.36 -3.00
CA ALA A 132 -4.69 12.41 -2.72
C ALA A 132 -4.15 11.00 -2.66
N TRP A 133 -4.37 10.28 -1.55
CA TRP A 133 -3.92 8.90 -1.34
C TRP A 133 -5.11 7.96 -1.11
N PHE A 134 -4.98 6.75 -1.63
CA PHE A 134 -5.79 5.61 -1.24
C PHE A 134 -4.91 4.37 -1.13
N LEU A 135 -5.00 3.71 0.00
CA LEU A 135 -4.38 2.43 0.28
C LEU A 135 -5.49 1.41 0.54
N GLY A 136 -5.52 0.32 -0.21
CA GLY A 136 -6.60 -0.64 -0.06
C GLY A 136 -6.20 -2.05 -0.45
N PHE A 137 -7.08 -2.98 -0.06
CA PHE A 137 -7.02 -4.37 -0.49
C PHE A 137 -8.42 -4.90 -0.78
N ALA A 138 -8.48 -5.96 -1.60
CA ALA A 138 -9.68 -6.76 -1.81
C ALA A 138 -9.35 -8.25 -1.73
N GLU A 139 -10.25 -9.01 -1.11
CA GLU A 139 -10.16 -10.46 -0.97
C GLU A 139 -11.42 -11.11 -1.53
N HIS A 140 -11.25 -12.01 -2.48
CA HIS A 140 -12.33 -12.76 -3.11
C HIS A 140 -11.83 -14.11 -3.60
N ASN A 141 -12.53 -15.20 -3.31
CA ASN A 141 -12.20 -16.57 -3.77
C ASN A 141 -10.73 -16.97 -3.54
N GLY A 142 -10.18 -16.65 -2.36
CA GLY A 142 -8.78 -16.95 -1.99
C GLY A 142 -7.72 -16.04 -2.63
N ARG A 143 -8.12 -15.14 -3.53
CA ARG A 143 -7.23 -14.11 -4.09
C ARG A 143 -7.17 -12.92 -3.16
N ARG A 144 -5.99 -12.31 -3.07
CA ARG A 144 -5.74 -11.09 -2.31
C ARG A 144 -5.03 -10.09 -3.21
N ILE A 145 -5.66 -8.97 -3.44
CA ILE A 145 -5.12 -7.88 -4.23
C ILE A 145 -4.91 -6.68 -3.31
N VAL A 146 -3.80 -5.99 -3.47
CA VAL A 146 -3.53 -4.72 -2.77
C VAL A 146 -3.27 -3.62 -3.78
N VAL A 147 -3.66 -2.40 -3.44
CA VAL A 147 -3.36 -1.20 -4.24
C VAL A 147 -2.85 -0.08 -3.35
N ALA A 148 -1.95 0.72 -3.90
CA ALA A 148 -1.59 2.02 -3.36
C ALA A 148 -1.67 3.04 -4.50
N VAL A 149 -2.53 4.02 -4.34
CA VAL A 149 -2.76 5.08 -5.32
C VAL A 149 -2.35 6.42 -4.72
N VAL A 150 -1.55 7.17 -5.45
CA VAL A 150 -1.29 8.59 -5.17
C VAL A 150 -1.61 9.40 -6.42
N ILE A 151 -2.29 10.52 -6.22
CA ILE A 151 -2.52 11.52 -7.27
C ILE A 151 -1.96 12.83 -6.74
N GLU A 152 -0.85 13.25 -7.34
CA GLU A 152 -0.15 14.46 -6.94
C GLU A 152 -1.05 15.67 -7.14
N HIS A 153 -1.13 16.51 -6.10
CA HIS A 153 -1.98 17.70 -6.07
C HIS A 153 -3.46 17.44 -6.39
N GLY A 154 -3.92 16.19 -6.16
CA GLY A 154 -5.28 15.75 -6.47
C GLY A 154 -6.33 16.15 -5.44
N GLY A 155 -5.95 16.72 -4.29
CA GLY A 155 -6.90 17.13 -3.26
C GLY A 155 -7.31 15.99 -2.34
N SER A 156 -8.60 15.69 -2.28
CA SER A 156 -9.15 14.69 -1.35
C SER A 156 -8.90 13.25 -1.78
N GLY A 157 -8.28 12.46 -0.91
CA GLY A 157 -8.08 11.03 -1.15
C GLY A 157 -9.38 10.26 -1.37
N ALA A 158 -10.43 10.60 -0.63
CA ALA A 158 -11.72 9.94 -0.75
C ALA A 158 -12.44 10.24 -2.07
N GLN A 159 -12.25 11.45 -2.61
CA GLN A 159 -12.92 11.89 -3.84
C GLN A 159 -12.16 11.54 -5.11
N VAL A 160 -10.82 11.48 -5.06
CA VAL A 160 -9.98 11.37 -6.25
C VAL A 160 -9.20 10.06 -6.29
N ALA A 161 -8.45 9.68 -5.25
CA ALA A 161 -7.63 8.48 -5.27
C ALA A 161 -8.45 7.19 -5.02
N LEU A 162 -9.47 7.24 -4.15
CA LEU A 162 -10.29 6.08 -3.81
C LEU A 162 -11.04 5.50 -5.03
N PRO A 163 -11.72 6.28 -5.90
CA PRO A 163 -12.39 5.72 -7.08
C PRO A 163 -11.43 4.99 -8.02
N VAL A 164 -10.22 5.53 -8.21
CA VAL A 164 -9.16 4.88 -9.00
C VAL A 164 -8.73 3.57 -8.34
N GLY A 165 -8.48 3.59 -7.03
CA GLY A 165 -8.11 2.39 -6.28
C GLY A 165 -9.18 1.30 -6.33
N ARG A 166 -10.46 1.66 -6.19
CA ARG A 166 -11.59 0.72 -6.36
C ARG A 166 -11.59 0.10 -7.75
N ALA A 167 -11.48 0.91 -8.81
CA ALA A 167 -11.48 0.41 -10.18
C ALA A 167 -10.34 -0.56 -10.45
N LEU A 168 -9.13 -0.28 -9.92
CA LEU A 168 -7.98 -1.18 -10.01
C LEU A 168 -8.20 -2.50 -9.26
N LEU A 169 -8.74 -2.46 -8.05
CA LEU A 169 -9.07 -3.67 -7.27
C LEU A 169 -10.11 -4.52 -8.01
N GLU A 170 -11.17 -3.91 -8.50
CA GLU A 170 -12.25 -4.59 -9.23
C GLU A 170 -11.75 -5.22 -10.54
N ALA A 171 -10.96 -4.48 -11.33
CA ALA A 171 -10.34 -4.99 -12.54
C ALA A 171 -9.41 -6.18 -12.26
N ALA A 172 -8.57 -6.08 -11.21
CA ALA A 172 -7.66 -7.15 -10.84
C ALA A 172 -8.37 -8.40 -10.29
N LEU A 173 -9.53 -8.28 -9.64
CA LEU A 173 -10.34 -9.43 -9.22
C LEU A 173 -11.00 -10.14 -10.41
N ASN A 174 -11.41 -9.40 -11.45
CA ASN A 174 -12.15 -9.90 -12.60
C ASN A 174 -11.25 -10.37 -13.75
N GLY A 175 -10.00 -9.94 -13.81
CA GLY A 175 -9.11 -10.03 -14.98
C GLY A 175 -8.07 -11.16 -14.96
N ALA A 176 -8.27 -12.25 -14.21
CA ALA A 176 -7.33 -13.38 -14.21
C ALA A 176 -8.01 -14.72 -14.35
#